data_28b954686fb94e21629256568f1f8c3e
#
_entry.id   28b954686fb94e21629256568f1f8c3e
#
_cell.length_a   1.000
_cell.length_b   1.000
_cell.length_c   1.000
_cell.angle_alpha   90.00
_cell.angle_beta   90.00
_cell.angle_gamma   90.00
#
_symmetry.space_group_name_H-M   'P 1'
#
loop_
_entity.id
_entity.type
_entity.pdbx_description
1 polymer ?
#
loop_
_entity_poly.entity_id
_entity_poly.type
_entity_poly.pdbx_seq_one_letter_code
_entity_poly.pdbx_strand_id
1 'polypeptide(L)'
;KFCYTDWNGVRKQKKKEGFKTKKEALDYERDFLSRAATDCEISFSRLVELYLEDCRPRLKPTTLETKENMIRRRILPYFEKLPVEKITASTIRQWQNDLMAQGFSPTYLKSIHNQASTIFNFAVKYYRLSSNPCKMAGSIGKKQAEEMQIWTPAEFTQFVQAIRNKPSSSAAFHLLFWTGIRSGELLALTKEDFDFEAKTMSITKNYARQNKKDLILSPKTPKSKRIV
;
A
#
# COMPACT_ATOMS: atom_id res chain seq x y z
N LYS A 1 42.38 -9.25 7.46
CA LYS A 1 41.67 -7.96 7.41
C LYS A 1 41.52 -7.55 5.95
N PHE A 2 40.29 -7.29 5.51
CA PHE A 2 39.98 -6.87 4.14
C PHE A 2 38.88 -5.78 4.13
N CYS A 3 38.77 -5.04 3.02
CA CYS A 3 37.77 -4.00 2.84
C CYS A 3 36.67 -4.51 1.93
N TYR A 4 35.44 -4.07 2.21
CA TYR A 4 34.27 -4.31 1.35
C TYR A 4 33.39 -3.06 1.31
N THR A 5 32.58 -2.96 0.28
CA THR A 5 31.59 -1.90 0.17
C THR A 5 30.24 -2.47 0.59
N ASP A 6 29.58 -1.83 1.57
CA ASP A 6 28.27 -2.26 2.02
C ASP A 6 27.18 -1.89 0.99
N TRP A 7 25.95 -2.27 1.29
CA TRP A 7 24.79 -2.01 0.45
C TRP A 7 24.47 -0.51 0.26
N ASN A 8 24.95 0.38 1.15
CA ASN A 8 24.87 1.83 1.04
C ASN A 8 25.98 2.46 0.19
N GLY A 9 26.90 1.64 -0.34
CA GLY A 9 28.08 2.14 -1.02
C GLY A 9 29.20 2.62 -0.08
N VAL A 10 29.06 2.42 1.23
CA VAL A 10 30.06 2.82 2.24
C VAL A 10 31.14 1.75 2.35
N ARG A 11 32.40 2.18 2.26
CA ARG A 11 33.56 1.28 2.42
C ARG A 11 33.73 0.91 3.89
N LYS A 12 33.66 -0.39 4.21
CA LYS A 12 33.85 -0.97 5.54
C LYS A 12 35.03 -1.93 5.58
N GLN A 13 35.53 -2.20 6.78
CA GLN A 13 36.60 -3.18 7.02
C GLN A 13 36.09 -4.32 7.89
N LYS A 14 36.45 -5.55 7.51
CA LYS A 14 36.24 -6.78 8.30
C LYS A 14 37.57 -7.34 8.75
N LYS A 15 37.69 -7.66 10.06
CA LYS A 15 38.82 -8.36 10.63
C LYS A 15 38.32 -9.71 11.17
N LYS A 16 38.95 -10.80 10.80
CA LYS A 16 38.76 -12.11 11.38
C LYS A 16 40.13 -12.77 11.56
N GLU A 17 40.35 -13.43 12.67
CA GLU A 17 41.60 -14.10 13.07
C GLU A 17 41.31 -15.59 13.31
N GLY A 18 42.32 -16.41 13.47
CA GLY A 18 42.19 -17.82 13.78
C GLY A 18 42.22 -18.76 12.59
N PHE A 19 42.63 -18.33 11.40
CA PHE A 19 42.86 -19.20 10.25
C PHE A 19 44.18 -19.96 10.38
N LYS A 20 44.17 -21.28 10.09
CA LYS A 20 45.36 -22.12 10.13
C LYS A 20 46.25 -21.95 8.90
N THR A 21 45.64 -21.57 7.76
CA THR A 21 46.35 -21.40 6.50
C THR A 21 45.93 -20.13 5.77
N LYS A 22 46.82 -19.60 4.91
CA LYS A 22 46.53 -18.46 4.02
C LYS A 22 45.39 -18.79 3.06
N LYS A 23 45.27 -20.05 2.63
CA LYS A 23 44.19 -20.50 1.75
C LYS A 23 42.82 -20.36 2.42
N GLU A 24 42.68 -20.84 3.66
CA GLU A 24 41.43 -20.67 4.44
C GLU A 24 41.08 -19.21 4.63
N ALA A 25 42.03 -18.32 4.85
CA ALA A 25 41.79 -16.90 4.97
C ALA A 25 41.27 -16.27 3.65
N LEU A 26 41.84 -16.67 2.51
CA LEU A 26 41.42 -16.22 1.18
C LEU A 26 40.04 -16.78 0.78
N ASP A 27 39.81 -18.06 1.10
CA ASP A 27 38.49 -18.68 0.83
C ASP A 27 37.40 -18.00 1.67
N TYR A 28 37.70 -17.70 2.95
CA TYR A 28 36.78 -16.92 3.80
C TYR A 28 36.53 -15.50 3.25
N GLU A 29 37.57 -14.80 2.77
CA GLU A 29 37.44 -13.48 2.17
C GLU A 29 36.55 -13.54 0.92
N ARG A 30 36.79 -14.52 0.03
CA ARG A 30 35.96 -14.72 -1.19
C ARG A 30 34.51 -15.03 -0.86
N ASP A 31 34.27 -15.95 0.07
CA ASP A 31 32.94 -16.30 0.56
C ASP A 31 32.23 -15.08 1.17
N PHE A 32 32.95 -14.31 2.00
CA PHE A 32 32.41 -13.11 2.61
C PHE A 32 32.09 -12.06 1.56
N LEU A 33 32.99 -11.78 0.61
CA LEU A 33 32.77 -10.81 -0.46
C LEU A 33 31.62 -11.23 -1.40
N SER A 34 31.51 -12.53 -1.70
CA SER A 34 30.39 -13.09 -2.45
C SER A 34 29.06 -12.86 -1.72
N ARG A 35 29.01 -13.14 -0.41
CA ARG A 35 27.82 -12.90 0.43
C ARG A 35 27.55 -11.41 0.61
N ALA A 36 28.54 -10.60 0.93
CA ALA A 36 28.38 -9.15 1.09
C ALA A 36 27.94 -8.45 -0.21
N ALA A 37 28.21 -9.06 -1.37
CA ALA A 37 27.69 -8.59 -2.65
C ALA A 37 26.21 -8.98 -2.88
N THR A 38 25.72 -10.00 -2.15
CA THR A 38 24.35 -10.53 -2.26
C THR A 38 23.48 -10.24 -1.04
N ASP A 39 24.06 -9.97 0.13
CA ASP A 39 23.32 -9.85 1.38
C ASP A 39 22.64 -8.49 1.54
N CYS A 40 21.34 -8.52 1.66
CA CYS A 40 20.52 -7.38 2.06
C CYS A 40 20.48 -7.33 3.61
N GLU A 41 21.63 -7.00 4.26
CA GLU A 41 21.77 -6.96 5.74
C GLU A 41 20.89 -5.90 6.42
N ILE A 42 20.05 -5.16 5.66
CA ILE A 42 19.17 -4.16 6.24
C ILE A 42 18.01 -4.79 7.01
N SER A 43 17.58 -4.16 8.09
CA SER A 43 16.34 -4.54 8.77
C SER A 43 15.13 -4.26 7.89
N PHE A 44 14.07 -5.04 8.07
CA PHE A 44 12.84 -4.81 7.32
C PHE A 44 12.24 -3.42 7.61
N SER A 45 12.37 -2.91 8.85
CA SER A 45 11.95 -1.54 9.18
C SER A 45 12.68 -0.50 8.33
N ARG A 46 13.99 -0.63 8.17
CA ARG A 46 14.76 0.31 7.34
C ARG A 46 14.41 0.21 5.86
N LEU A 47 14.16 -1.00 5.36
CA LEU A 47 13.68 -1.20 3.99
C LEU A 47 12.32 -0.51 3.77
N VAL A 48 11.42 -0.59 4.74
CA VAL A 48 10.11 0.08 4.68
C VAL A 48 10.25 1.59 4.63
N GLU A 49 11.14 2.18 5.46
CA GLU A 49 11.41 3.63 5.42
C GLU A 49 11.87 4.07 4.03
N LEU A 50 12.87 3.40 3.48
CA LEU A 50 13.41 3.68 2.15
C LEU A 50 12.35 3.52 1.04
N TYR A 51 11.51 2.49 1.15
CA TYR A 51 10.38 2.29 0.24
C TYR A 51 9.37 3.43 0.31
N LEU A 52 9.02 3.90 1.52
CA LEU A 52 8.07 5.00 1.69
C LEU A 52 8.66 6.34 1.23
N GLU A 53 9.95 6.59 1.48
CA GLU A 53 10.67 7.74 0.95
C GLU A 53 10.62 7.79 -0.59
N ASP A 54 10.84 6.65 -1.25
CA ASP A 54 10.74 6.49 -2.70
C ASP A 54 9.30 6.69 -3.21
N CYS A 55 8.29 6.33 -2.42
CA CYS A 55 6.88 6.49 -2.79
C CYS A 55 6.37 7.94 -2.67
N ARG A 56 6.88 8.73 -1.72
CA ARG A 56 6.38 10.09 -1.39
C ARG A 56 6.24 11.02 -2.59
N PRO A 57 7.26 11.20 -3.45
CA PRO A 57 7.17 12.13 -4.59
C PRO A 57 6.23 11.65 -5.70
N ARG A 58 5.83 10.37 -5.71
CA ARG A 58 5.08 9.74 -6.80
C ARG A 58 3.63 9.42 -6.47
N LEU A 59 3.25 9.43 -5.20
CA LEU A 59 1.92 9.04 -4.77
C LEU A 59 1.13 10.23 -4.23
N LYS A 60 -0.18 10.20 -4.44
CA LYS A 60 -1.09 11.14 -3.77
C LYS A 60 -1.03 10.93 -2.25
N PRO A 61 -1.13 12.01 -1.44
CA PRO A 61 -1.04 11.93 0.03
C PRO A 61 -1.96 10.88 0.65
N THR A 62 -3.21 10.79 0.20
CA THR A 62 -4.20 9.80 0.69
C THR A 62 -3.80 8.35 0.39
N THR A 63 -3.15 8.11 -0.76
CA THR A 63 -2.65 6.77 -1.12
C THR A 63 -1.46 6.39 -0.24
N LEU A 64 -0.54 7.35 0.00
CA LEU A 64 0.62 7.14 0.84
C LEU A 64 0.19 6.82 2.28
N GLU A 65 -0.72 7.60 2.87
CA GLU A 65 -1.25 7.36 4.21
C GLU A 65 -1.89 5.98 4.35
N THR A 66 -2.69 5.56 3.36
CA THR A 66 -3.30 4.21 3.35
C THR A 66 -2.23 3.12 3.36
N LYS A 67 -1.16 3.27 2.55
CA LYS A 67 -0.02 2.36 2.53
C LYS A 67 0.71 2.32 3.87
N GLU A 68 1.06 3.48 4.41
CA GLU A 68 1.75 3.61 5.70
C GLU A 68 0.95 2.94 6.83
N ASN A 69 -0.36 3.19 6.90
CA ASN A 69 -1.25 2.59 7.89
C ASN A 69 -1.32 1.06 7.76
N MET A 70 -1.43 0.54 6.54
CA MET A 70 -1.45 -0.90 6.29
C MET A 70 -0.11 -1.55 6.68
N ILE A 71 1.00 -0.96 6.27
CA ILE A 71 2.35 -1.45 6.60
C ILE A 71 2.55 -1.47 8.11
N ARG A 72 2.29 -0.35 8.78
CA ARG A 72 2.51 -0.20 10.22
C ARG A 72 1.65 -1.16 11.05
N ARG A 73 0.38 -1.40 10.65
CA ARG A 73 -0.55 -2.21 11.43
C ARG A 73 -0.50 -3.69 11.13
N ARG A 74 -0.10 -4.09 9.88
CA ARG A 74 -0.28 -5.47 9.40
C ARG A 74 0.99 -6.16 8.96
N ILE A 75 2.06 -5.42 8.69
CA ILE A 75 3.29 -5.98 8.13
C ILE A 75 4.46 -5.78 9.11
N LEU A 76 4.73 -4.56 9.53
CA LEU A 76 5.85 -4.24 10.43
C LEU A 76 5.86 -5.08 11.72
N PRO A 77 4.74 -5.31 12.44
CA PRO A 77 4.78 -6.06 13.70
C PRO A 77 5.38 -7.47 13.60
N TYR A 78 5.36 -8.07 12.39
CA TYR A 78 5.91 -9.41 12.16
C TYR A 78 7.37 -9.41 11.72
N PHE A 79 7.81 -8.39 10.98
CA PHE A 79 9.09 -8.41 10.29
C PHE A 79 10.07 -7.32 10.75
N GLU A 80 9.64 -6.35 11.53
CA GLU A 80 10.36 -5.11 11.87
C GLU A 80 11.84 -5.32 12.19
N LYS A 81 12.13 -6.30 13.06
CA LYS A 81 13.48 -6.55 13.58
C LYS A 81 14.29 -7.56 12.75
N LEU A 82 13.64 -8.20 11.77
CA LEU A 82 14.30 -9.22 10.97
C LEU A 82 15.16 -8.59 9.86
N PRO A 83 16.37 -9.09 9.64
CA PRO A 83 17.09 -8.81 8.41
C PRO A 83 16.27 -9.29 7.20
N VAL A 84 16.21 -8.47 6.14
CA VAL A 84 15.37 -8.77 4.97
C VAL A 84 15.71 -10.10 4.32
N GLU A 85 16.97 -10.47 4.28
CA GLU A 85 17.46 -11.74 3.73
C GLU A 85 17.00 -12.98 4.51
N LYS A 86 16.73 -12.83 5.83
CA LYS A 86 16.25 -13.91 6.69
C LYS A 86 14.76 -14.15 6.62
N ILE A 87 14.02 -13.28 5.91
CA ILE A 87 12.58 -13.45 5.69
C ILE A 87 12.37 -14.42 4.53
N THR A 88 12.09 -15.66 4.86
CA THR A 88 11.90 -16.76 3.89
C THR A 88 10.44 -16.92 3.48
N ALA A 89 10.17 -17.75 2.47
CA ALA A 89 8.82 -18.14 2.10
C ALA A 89 8.05 -18.81 3.26
N SER A 90 8.74 -19.55 4.13
CA SER A 90 8.15 -20.14 5.33
C SER A 90 7.71 -19.07 6.33
N THR A 91 8.56 -18.06 6.57
CA THR A 91 8.22 -16.91 7.43
C THR A 91 6.99 -16.16 6.91
N ILE A 92 6.92 -15.93 5.59
CA ILE A 92 5.76 -15.31 4.94
C ILE A 92 4.50 -16.19 5.09
N ARG A 93 4.62 -17.51 4.94
CA ARG A 93 3.48 -18.43 5.09
C ARG A 93 2.92 -18.40 6.52
N GLN A 94 3.78 -18.37 7.52
CA GLN A 94 3.35 -18.25 8.91
C GLN A 94 2.59 -16.94 9.16
N TRP A 95 3.14 -15.82 8.73
CA TRP A 95 2.46 -14.52 8.79
C TRP A 95 1.12 -14.51 8.07
N GLN A 96 1.02 -15.15 6.89
CA GLN A 96 -0.24 -15.28 6.16
C GLN A 96 -1.29 -16.06 6.95
N ASN A 97 -0.90 -17.16 7.61
CA ASN A 97 -1.79 -17.96 8.45
C ASN A 97 -2.32 -17.14 9.64
N ASP A 98 -1.43 -16.38 10.29
CA ASP A 98 -1.81 -15.50 11.41
C ASP A 98 -2.77 -14.38 10.96
N LEU A 99 -2.58 -13.84 9.76
CA LEU A 99 -3.53 -12.86 9.19
C LEU A 99 -4.88 -13.48 8.87
N MET A 100 -4.91 -14.69 8.31
CA MET A 100 -6.16 -15.40 8.00
C MET A 100 -6.94 -15.72 9.27
N ALA A 101 -6.27 -16.08 10.35
CA ALA A 101 -6.89 -16.35 11.66
C ALA A 101 -7.57 -15.10 12.28
N GLN A 102 -7.21 -13.88 11.86
CA GLN A 102 -7.83 -12.63 12.32
C GLN A 102 -9.22 -12.34 11.69
N GLY A 103 -9.70 -13.16 10.77
CA GLY A 103 -11.05 -13.03 10.18
C GLY A 103 -11.21 -11.86 9.19
N PHE A 104 -10.14 -11.36 8.61
CA PHE A 104 -10.22 -10.31 7.58
C PHE A 104 -10.89 -10.80 6.29
N SER A 105 -11.55 -9.88 5.59
CA SER A 105 -12.12 -10.19 4.28
C SER A 105 -11.06 -10.67 3.29
N PRO A 106 -11.42 -11.61 2.39
CA PRO A 106 -10.47 -12.16 1.42
C PRO A 106 -9.81 -11.10 0.52
N THR A 107 -10.53 -10.04 0.18
CA THR A 107 -10.00 -8.92 -0.62
C THR A 107 -9.00 -8.07 0.16
N TYR A 108 -9.22 -7.87 1.46
CA TYR A 108 -8.30 -7.16 2.33
C TYR A 108 -7.02 -7.97 2.58
N LEU A 109 -7.13 -9.27 2.83
CA LEU A 109 -5.97 -10.18 2.92
C LEU A 109 -5.10 -10.10 1.67
N LYS A 110 -5.74 -10.11 0.49
CA LYS A 110 -5.04 -9.94 -0.79
C LYS A 110 -4.31 -8.61 -0.87
N SER A 111 -4.93 -7.53 -0.40
CA SER A 111 -4.33 -6.19 -0.41
C SER A 111 -3.11 -6.09 0.50
N ILE A 112 -3.18 -6.68 1.70
CA ILE A 112 -2.05 -6.73 2.65
C ILE A 112 -0.89 -7.52 2.05
N HIS A 113 -1.16 -8.70 1.49
CA HIS A 113 -0.15 -9.53 0.84
C HIS A 113 0.51 -8.81 -0.34
N ASN A 114 -0.27 -8.16 -1.20
CA ASN A 114 0.25 -7.39 -2.33
C ASN A 114 1.13 -6.22 -1.87
N GLN A 115 0.78 -5.55 -0.77
CA GLN A 115 1.59 -4.48 -0.20
C GLN A 115 2.94 -5.00 0.30
N ALA A 116 2.98 -6.13 1.02
CA ALA A 116 4.23 -6.77 1.43
C ALA A 116 5.06 -7.20 0.21
N SER A 117 4.43 -7.86 -0.76
CA SER A 117 5.10 -8.27 -2.00
C SER A 117 5.70 -7.08 -2.77
N THR A 118 5.06 -5.91 -2.74
CA THR A 118 5.60 -4.69 -3.37
C THR A 118 6.87 -4.20 -2.67
N ILE A 119 6.93 -4.26 -1.34
CA ILE A 119 8.13 -3.90 -0.56
C ILE A 119 9.29 -4.87 -0.89
N PHE A 120 9.03 -6.18 -0.95
CA PHE A 120 10.07 -7.14 -1.32
C PHE A 120 10.49 -7.02 -2.79
N ASN A 121 9.59 -6.66 -3.72
CA ASN A 121 9.98 -6.34 -5.09
C ASN A 121 10.91 -5.12 -5.16
N PHE A 122 10.69 -4.12 -4.31
CA PHE A 122 11.58 -2.97 -4.18
C PHE A 122 12.96 -3.41 -3.67
N ALA A 123 13.02 -4.33 -2.69
CA ALA A 123 14.28 -4.91 -2.22
C ALA A 123 15.02 -5.70 -3.31
N VAL A 124 14.31 -6.51 -4.10
CA VAL A 124 14.88 -7.23 -5.23
C VAL A 124 15.45 -6.27 -6.26
N LYS A 125 14.73 -5.20 -6.56
CA LYS A 125 15.12 -4.24 -7.62
C LYS A 125 16.30 -3.36 -7.22
N TYR A 126 16.34 -2.90 -5.96
CA TYR A 126 17.28 -1.84 -5.55
C TYR A 126 18.27 -2.26 -4.47
N TYR A 127 18.00 -3.35 -3.74
CA TYR A 127 18.79 -3.77 -2.58
C TYR A 127 19.33 -5.21 -2.69
N ARG A 128 19.43 -5.74 -3.90
CA ARG A 128 20.05 -7.03 -4.23
C ARG A 128 19.47 -8.24 -3.49
N LEU A 129 18.21 -8.16 -3.04
CA LEU A 129 17.53 -9.35 -2.55
C LEU A 129 17.37 -10.34 -3.72
N SER A 130 17.79 -11.58 -3.54
CA SER A 130 17.86 -12.59 -4.62
C SER A 130 16.49 -12.92 -5.21
N SER A 131 15.44 -12.95 -4.38
CA SER A 131 14.08 -13.25 -4.80
C SER A 131 13.06 -12.69 -3.81
N ASN A 132 11.81 -12.51 -4.29
CA ASN A 132 10.72 -12.05 -3.44
C ASN A 132 10.08 -13.22 -2.68
N PRO A 133 10.21 -13.30 -1.33
CA PRO A 133 9.68 -14.42 -0.56
C PRO A 133 8.14 -14.48 -0.57
N CYS A 134 7.45 -13.36 -0.79
CA CYS A 134 5.99 -13.36 -0.95
C CYS A 134 5.55 -14.08 -2.22
N LYS A 135 6.30 -13.94 -3.32
CA LYS A 135 6.01 -14.67 -4.56
C LYS A 135 6.23 -16.17 -4.39
N MET A 136 7.29 -16.55 -3.69
CA MET A 136 7.60 -17.96 -3.41
C MET A 136 6.57 -18.60 -2.47
N ALA A 137 6.11 -17.88 -1.44
CA ALA A 137 5.05 -18.35 -0.54
C ALA A 137 3.68 -18.49 -1.21
N GLY A 138 3.47 -17.80 -2.34
CA GLY A 138 2.16 -17.70 -2.99
C GLY A 138 1.25 -16.68 -2.30
N SER A 139 0.17 -16.35 -2.99
CA SER A 139 -0.76 -15.30 -2.54
C SER A 139 -1.86 -15.85 -1.65
N ILE A 140 -2.45 -14.98 -0.82
CA ILE A 140 -3.65 -15.24 -0.03
C ILE A 140 -4.80 -14.32 -0.43
N GLY A 141 -6.02 -14.72 -0.05
CA GLY A 141 -7.23 -13.96 -0.33
C GLY A 141 -7.69 -14.02 -1.79
N LYS A 142 -8.75 -13.27 -2.09
CA LYS A 142 -9.38 -13.24 -3.43
C LYS A 142 -9.22 -11.85 -4.05
N LYS A 143 -9.13 -11.78 -5.38
CA LYS A 143 -9.04 -10.52 -6.12
C LYS A 143 -10.40 -9.83 -6.24
N GLN A 144 -11.45 -10.61 -6.40
CA GLN A 144 -12.81 -10.10 -6.56
C GLN A 144 -13.52 -10.07 -5.21
N ALA A 145 -14.22 -8.97 -4.94
CA ALA A 145 -15.19 -8.87 -3.87
C ALA A 145 -16.45 -9.70 -4.24
N GLU A 146 -17.28 -9.96 -3.26
CA GLU A 146 -18.64 -10.40 -3.51
C GLU A 146 -19.42 -9.36 -4.29
N GLU A 147 -20.47 -9.78 -4.98
CA GLU A 147 -21.33 -8.88 -5.74
C GLU A 147 -21.90 -7.80 -4.83
N MET A 148 -21.80 -6.54 -5.26
CA MET A 148 -22.37 -5.43 -4.50
C MET A 148 -23.90 -5.47 -4.58
N GLN A 149 -24.56 -5.36 -3.44
CA GLN A 149 -25.99 -5.17 -3.41
C GLN A 149 -26.33 -3.77 -3.93
N ILE A 150 -27.31 -3.72 -4.84
CA ILE A 150 -27.78 -2.50 -5.48
C ILE A 150 -29.23 -2.26 -5.02
N TRP A 151 -29.52 -1.05 -4.59
CA TRP A 151 -30.89 -0.69 -4.25
C TRP A 151 -31.75 -0.54 -5.51
N THR A 152 -32.93 -1.09 -5.48
CA THR A 152 -33.95 -0.82 -6.48
C THR A 152 -34.52 0.58 -6.30
N PRO A 153 -35.13 1.19 -7.36
CA PRO A 153 -35.81 2.48 -7.23
C PRO A 153 -36.87 2.50 -6.13
N ALA A 154 -37.57 1.40 -5.92
CA ALA A 154 -38.59 1.28 -4.86
C ALA A 154 -37.98 1.34 -3.47
N GLU A 155 -36.92 0.60 -3.21
CA GLU A 155 -36.17 0.64 -1.93
C GLU A 155 -35.59 2.03 -1.67
N PHE A 156 -35.02 2.66 -2.70
CA PHE A 156 -34.50 4.02 -2.60
C PHE A 156 -35.60 5.01 -2.21
N THR A 157 -36.80 4.90 -2.84
CA THR A 157 -37.95 5.77 -2.52
C THR A 157 -38.35 5.62 -1.05
N GLN A 158 -38.44 4.39 -0.52
CA GLN A 158 -38.75 4.15 0.90
C GLN A 158 -37.68 4.78 1.82
N PHE A 159 -36.42 4.63 1.47
CA PHE A 159 -35.32 5.23 2.23
C PHE A 159 -35.41 6.76 2.28
N VAL A 160 -35.66 7.42 1.13
CA VAL A 160 -35.77 8.90 1.06
C VAL A 160 -36.95 9.40 1.86
N GLN A 161 -38.06 8.68 1.85
CA GLN A 161 -39.23 9.04 2.69
C GLN A 161 -38.88 9.02 4.17
N ALA A 162 -38.06 8.03 4.65
CA ALA A 162 -37.64 7.95 6.04
C ALA A 162 -36.72 9.11 6.48
N ILE A 163 -36.00 9.75 5.56
CA ILE A 163 -35.12 10.88 5.83
C ILE A 163 -35.64 12.25 5.35
N ARG A 164 -36.92 12.36 5.00
CA ARG A 164 -37.54 13.60 4.49
C ARG A 164 -37.37 14.82 5.40
N ASN A 165 -37.22 14.60 6.69
CA ASN A 165 -36.95 15.62 7.70
C ASN A 165 -35.51 16.16 7.68
N LYS A 166 -34.63 15.62 6.83
CA LYS A 166 -33.25 16.03 6.62
C LYS A 166 -33.00 16.45 5.18
N PRO A 167 -33.41 17.67 4.78
CA PRO A 167 -33.43 18.07 3.37
C PRO A 167 -32.08 18.00 2.68
N SER A 168 -30.98 18.41 3.35
CA SER A 168 -29.61 18.32 2.80
C SER A 168 -29.19 16.87 2.55
N SER A 169 -29.49 15.96 3.48
CA SER A 169 -29.18 14.54 3.33
C SER A 169 -30.02 13.93 2.20
N SER A 170 -31.32 14.26 2.13
CA SER A 170 -32.21 13.79 1.07
C SER A 170 -31.69 14.22 -0.30
N ALA A 171 -31.35 15.50 -0.48
CA ALA A 171 -30.79 16.02 -1.73
C ALA A 171 -29.46 15.30 -2.10
N ALA A 172 -28.58 15.12 -1.13
CA ALA A 172 -27.31 14.42 -1.33
C ALA A 172 -27.50 12.98 -1.82
N PHE A 173 -28.43 12.22 -1.20
CA PHE A 173 -28.71 10.84 -1.61
C PHE A 173 -29.41 10.79 -2.98
N HIS A 174 -30.27 11.73 -3.32
CA HIS A 174 -30.83 11.84 -4.66
C HIS A 174 -29.76 12.04 -5.72
N LEU A 175 -28.81 12.96 -5.48
CA LEU A 175 -27.69 13.16 -6.40
C LEU A 175 -26.86 11.89 -6.55
N LEU A 176 -26.49 11.21 -5.44
CA LEU A 176 -25.72 9.96 -5.49
C LEU A 176 -26.43 8.87 -6.29
N PHE A 177 -27.72 8.66 -6.02
CA PHE A 177 -28.48 7.56 -6.61
C PHE A 177 -28.71 7.76 -8.12
N TRP A 178 -29.17 8.95 -8.53
CA TRP A 178 -29.55 9.21 -9.91
C TRP A 178 -28.40 9.54 -10.84
N THR A 179 -27.29 10.08 -10.31
CA THR A 179 -26.17 10.52 -11.14
C THR A 179 -24.96 9.57 -11.06
N GLY A 180 -24.90 8.70 -10.06
CA GLY A 180 -23.78 7.80 -9.85
C GLY A 180 -22.46 8.51 -9.52
N ILE A 181 -22.49 9.75 -9.04
CA ILE A 181 -21.29 10.46 -8.61
C ILE A 181 -20.73 9.83 -7.33
N ARG A 182 -19.43 9.95 -7.12
CA ARG A 182 -18.79 9.43 -5.91
C ARG A 182 -19.07 10.34 -4.72
N SER A 183 -19.11 9.76 -3.50
CA SER A 183 -19.32 10.54 -2.26
C SER A 183 -18.33 11.70 -2.09
N GLY A 184 -17.06 11.50 -2.43
CA GLY A 184 -16.06 12.58 -2.37
C GLY A 184 -16.28 13.66 -3.46
N GLU A 185 -16.83 13.31 -4.62
CA GLU A 185 -17.21 14.26 -5.65
C GLU A 185 -18.41 15.09 -5.17
N LEU A 186 -19.45 14.45 -4.59
CA LEU A 186 -20.59 15.13 -3.99
C LEU A 186 -20.18 16.15 -2.92
N LEU A 187 -19.33 15.74 -1.98
CA LEU A 187 -18.88 16.60 -0.87
C LEU A 187 -17.99 17.77 -1.32
N ALA A 188 -17.48 17.73 -2.55
CA ALA A 188 -16.69 18.82 -3.13
C ALA A 188 -17.52 19.80 -3.95
N LEU A 189 -18.82 19.53 -4.19
CA LEU A 189 -19.68 20.39 -5.00
C LEU A 189 -19.92 21.74 -4.33
N THR A 190 -19.93 22.76 -5.15
CA THR A 190 -20.29 24.14 -4.82
C THR A 190 -21.39 24.64 -5.77
N LYS A 191 -22.00 25.77 -5.51
CA LYS A 191 -23.08 26.33 -6.36
C LYS A 191 -22.61 26.56 -7.80
N GLU A 192 -21.37 26.93 -7.97
CA GLU A 192 -20.74 27.22 -9.26
C GLU A 192 -20.59 25.96 -10.15
N ASP A 193 -20.70 24.77 -9.56
CA ASP A 193 -20.63 23.52 -10.31
C ASP A 193 -21.98 23.15 -10.98
N PHE A 194 -23.06 23.88 -10.68
CA PHE A 194 -24.39 23.64 -11.23
C PHE A 194 -24.76 24.68 -12.29
N ASP A 195 -25.18 24.19 -13.45
CA ASP A 195 -25.87 24.99 -14.48
C ASP A 195 -27.36 24.62 -14.46
N PHE A 196 -28.15 25.50 -13.86
CA PHE A 196 -29.61 25.27 -13.70
C PHE A 196 -30.36 25.47 -15.00
N GLU A 197 -29.86 26.26 -15.96
CA GLU A 197 -30.47 26.45 -17.26
C GLU A 197 -30.26 25.24 -18.15
N ALA A 198 -29.00 24.77 -18.24
CA ALA A 198 -28.64 23.54 -18.94
C ALA A 198 -29.02 22.26 -18.18
N LYS A 199 -29.43 22.35 -16.92
CA LYS A 199 -29.74 21.23 -16.01
C LYS A 199 -28.57 20.25 -15.89
N THR A 200 -27.37 20.77 -15.80
CA THR A 200 -26.12 19.97 -15.74
C THR A 200 -25.30 20.30 -14.50
N MET A 201 -24.38 19.42 -14.18
CA MET A 201 -23.46 19.53 -13.04
C MET A 201 -22.05 19.14 -13.45
N SER A 202 -21.08 19.98 -13.15
CA SER A 202 -19.66 19.78 -13.48
C SER A 202 -18.91 19.05 -12.35
N ILE A 203 -18.38 17.88 -12.63
CA ILE A 203 -17.57 17.09 -11.68
C ILE A 203 -16.08 17.31 -11.96
N THR A 204 -15.45 18.22 -11.23
CA THR A 204 -14.05 18.61 -11.44
C THR A 204 -13.19 18.46 -10.17
N LYS A 205 -13.82 18.24 -9.02
CA LYS A 205 -13.20 18.24 -7.68
C LYS A 205 -13.58 16.97 -6.92
N ASN A 206 -12.77 16.62 -5.92
CA ASN A 206 -13.04 15.53 -4.99
C ASN A 206 -12.63 15.95 -3.58
N TYR A 207 -13.51 15.80 -2.63
CA TYR A 207 -13.21 15.99 -1.21
C TYR A 207 -12.54 14.76 -0.63
N ALA A 208 -11.54 14.99 0.21
CA ALA A 208 -10.91 13.96 1.04
C ALA A 208 -10.60 14.56 2.41
N ARG A 209 -10.67 13.73 3.45
CA ARG A 209 -10.24 14.11 4.81
C ARG A 209 -9.00 13.32 5.18
N GLN A 210 -7.93 14.04 5.51
CA GLN A 210 -6.64 13.45 5.86
C GLN A 210 -6.09 14.13 7.11
N ASN A 211 -5.67 13.34 8.10
CA ASN A 211 -5.13 13.86 9.37
C ASN A 211 -6.03 14.94 10.00
N LYS A 212 -7.35 14.72 9.98
CA LYS A 212 -8.39 15.66 10.46
C LYS A 212 -8.47 16.98 9.67
N LYS A 213 -7.78 17.12 8.55
CA LYS A 213 -7.85 18.27 7.65
C LYS A 213 -8.66 17.93 6.42
N ASP A 214 -9.49 18.86 6.01
CA ASP A 214 -10.32 18.75 4.82
C ASP A 214 -9.51 19.21 3.60
N LEU A 215 -9.52 18.40 2.56
CA LEU A 215 -8.74 18.62 1.34
C LEU A 215 -9.67 18.53 0.13
N ILE A 216 -9.56 19.53 -0.75
CA ILE A 216 -10.14 19.46 -2.09
C ILE A 216 -9.05 19.06 -3.08
N LEU A 217 -9.25 17.92 -3.71
CA LEU A 217 -8.28 17.29 -4.61
C LEU A 217 -8.84 17.21 -6.03
N SER A 218 -7.97 17.05 -7.01
CA SER A 218 -8.41 16.64 -8.35
C SER A 218 -9.02 15.25 -8.33
N PRO A 219 -9.96 14.91 -9.23
CA PRO A 219 -10.49 13.56 -9.35
C PRO A 219 -9.41 12.51 -9.53
N LYS A 220 -9.76 11.24 -9.29
CA LYS A 220 -8.81 10.11 -9.30
C LYS A 220 -8.11 9.94 -10.65
N THR A 221 -8.81 10.18 -11.74
CA THR A 221 -8.28 10.10 -13.11
C THR A 221 -8.75 11.29 -13.93
N PRO A 222 -8.05 11.69 -15.01
CA PRO A 222 -8.50 12.73 -15.91
C PRO A 222 -9.89 12.47 -16.49
N LYS A 223 -10.22 11.21 -16.83
CA LYS A 223 -11.53 10.76 -17.31
C LYS A 223 -12.67 10.91 -16.28
N SER A 224 -12.34 11.12 -15.01
CA SER A 224 -13.36 11.36 -13.97
C SER A 224 -13.88 12.79 -13.99
N LYS A 225 -13.24 13.73 -14.67
CA LYS A 225 -13.80 15.05 -14.95
C LYS A 225 -14.88 14.90 -16.01
N ARG A 226 -16.09 15.29 -15.69
CA ARG A 226 -17.26 15.10 -16.57
C ARG A 226 -18.38 16.07 -16.21
N ILE A 227 -19.30 16.24 -17.13
CA ILE A 227 -20.59 16.87 -16.93
C ILE A 227 -21.64 15.75 -16.78
N VAL A 228 -22.53 15.91 -15.84
CA VAL A 228 -23.63 14.99 -15.53
C VAL A 228 -24.94 15.75 -15.60
#